data_cfff37519aaf98a33864201f789812ff
#
_entry.id   cfff37519aaf98a33864201f789812ff
#
_cell.length_a   1.000
_cell.length_b   1.000
_cell.length_c   1.000
_cell.angle_alpha   90.00
_cell.angle_beta   90.00
_cell.angle_gamma   90.00
#
_symmetry.space_group_name_H-M   'P 1'
#
loop_
_entity.id
_entity.type
_entity.pdbx_description
1 polymer ?
#
loop_
_entity_poly.entity_id
_entity_poly.type
_entity_poly.pdbx_seq_one_letter_code
_entity_poly.pdbx_strand_id
1 'polypeptide(L)'
;MNIALVGPGIIEIPPKGWGAVESLIWDYATELGELGHEGTIINTPDRAQIIRELSEEQYDFIHVHYDVFYDIMDYIWSTQPAAKLAISSHYPYIDQPDRHPYDGYDKIYKWLIENDKYYNFCISYKDYETYKKDNAPLNKLLVCPNGAQHRDYNFEEKPSKPDKTIYLGKIEPRKRQYVYQAIPDIEFVGHYTNTTSFDKDAKSYLGEWSHQHKLQHVTDYGNMLLLSDGENGTPLVIKEALISGLGVVVSKYAAHDLDKSLPFV
;
A
#
# COMPACT_ATOMS: atom_id res chain seq x y z
N MET A 1 4.12 -6.54 23.62
CA MET A 1 3.23 -7.52 22.96
C MET A 1 4.06 -8.28 21.95
N ASN A 2 3.74 -9.55 21.75
CA ASN A 2 4.26 -10.35 20.66
C ASN A 2 3.28 -10.25 19.47
N ILE A 3 3.75 -9.75 18.32
CA ILE A 3 2.91 -9.38 17.17
C ILE A 3 3.42 -10.08 15.93
N ALA A 4 2.54 -10.81 15.21
CA ALA A 4 2.84 -11.34 13.90
C ALA A 4 2.28 -10.44 12.78
N LEU A 5 3.11 -10.15 11.79
CA LEU A 5 2.75 -9.44 10.56
C LEU A 5 2.88 -10.40 9.38
N VAL A 6 1.75 -10.75 8.76
CA VAL A 6 1.72 -11.72 7.66
C VAL A 6 1.66 -10.98 6.34
N GLY A 7 2.73 -11.10 5.55
CA GLY A 7 2.87 -10.48 4.23
C GLY A 7 2.43 -11.40 3.09
N PRO A 8 2.34 -10.85 1.85
CA PRO A 8 1.85 -11.57 0.68
C PRO A 8 2.80 -12.66 0.15
N GLY A 9 4.08 -12.65 0.53
CA GLY A 9 5.06 -13.59 0.02
C GLY A 9 5.43 -13.42 -1.47
N ILE A 10 5.17 -12.24 -2.03
CA ILE A 10 5.44 -11.96 -3.45
C ILE A 10 6.87 -11.51 -3.67
N ILE A 11 7.38 -10.66 -2.82
CA ILE A 11 8.77 -10.17 -2.83
C ILE A 11 9.33 -10.14 -1.40
N GLU A 12 10.64 -9.96 -1.26
CA GLU A 12 11.31 -9.89 0.05
C GLU A 12 10.86 -8.69 0.89
N ILE A 13 10.96 -8.82 2.21
CA ILE A 13 10.73 -7.72 3.16
C ILE A 13 12.04 -7.49 3.96
N PRO A 14 12.62 -6.27 3.98
CA PRO A 14 12.21 -5.10 3.20
C PRO A 14 12.47 -5.27 1.69
N PRO A 15 11.66 -4.64 0.82
CA PRO A 15 11.86 -4.73 -0.61
C PRO A 15 13.05 -3.89 -1.07
N LYS A 16 13.79 -4.38 -2.08
CA LYS A 16 14.94 -3.64 -2.65
C LYS A 16 14.52 -2.47 -3.55
N GLY A 17 13.32 -2.56 -4.13
CA GLY A 17 12.81 -1.58 -5.08
C GLY A 17 11.32 -1.31 -4.84
N TRP A 18 10.46 -1.79 -5.76
CA TRP A 18 9.01 -1.69 -5.61
C TRP A 18 8.47 -2.69 -4.58
N GLY A 19 7.28 -2.41 -4.01
CA GLY A 19 6.63 -3.26 -3.02
C GLY A 19 6.02 -2.43 -1.89
N ALA A 20 4.88 -1.79 -2.17
CA ALA A 20 4.26 -0.88 -1.21
C ALA A 20 3.78 -1.59 0.06
N VAL A 21 3.19 -2.78 -0.08
CA VAL A 21 2.70 -3.56 1.07
C VAL A 21 3.87 -4.09 1.88
N GLU A 22 4.92 -4.55 1.22
CA GLU A 22 6.12 -5.07 1.85
C GLU A 22 6.90 -3.97 2.58
N SER A 23 7.00 -2.77 2.00
CA SER A 23 7.56 -1.59 2.69
C SER A 23 6.75 -1.24 3.93
N LEU A 24 5.41 -1.23 3.80
CA LEU A 24 4.52 -0.93 4.92
C LEU A 24 4.67 -1.94 6.07
N ILE A 25 4.79 -3.23 5.77
CA ILE A 25 5.00 -4.27 6.79
C ILE A 25 6.34 -4.07 7.50
N TRP A 26 7.39 -3.72 6.76
CA TRP A 26 8.68 -3.40 7.32
C TRP A 26 8.63 -2.18 8.24
N ASP A 27 7.96 -1.12 7.80
CA ASP A 27 7.78 0.10 8.61
C ASP A 27 6.99 -0.20 9.89
N TYR A 28 5.92 -1.00 9.82
CA TYR A 28 5.18 -1.46 11.00
C TYR A 28 6.07 -2.24 11.97
N ALA A 29 6.84 -3.22 11.47
CA ALA A 29 7.72 -4.01 12.33
C ALA A 29 8.77 -3.13 13.03
N THR A 30 9.34 -2.17 12.31
CA THR A 30 10.34 -1.23 12.81
C THR A 30 9.75 -0.33 13.91
N GLU A 31 8.61 0.33 13.63
CA GLU A 31 7.97 1.25 14.58
C GLU A 31 7.42 0.52 15.80
N LEU A 32 6.86 -0.66 15.63
CA LEU A 32 6.41 -1.50 16.76
C LEU A 32 7.58 -1.89 17.65
N GLY A 33 8.75 -2.20 17.06
CA GLY A 33 9.99 -2.46 17.82
C GLY A 33 10.44 -1.25 18.63
N GLU A 34 10.40 -0.04 18.08
CA GLU A 34 10.70 1.20 18.79
C GLU A 34 9.72 1.50 19.94
N LEU A 35 8.46 1.06 19.81
CA LEU A 35 7.44 1.15 20.84
C LEU A 35 7.56 0.04 21.92
N GLY A 36 8.59 -0.82 21.83
CA GLY A 36 8.85 -1.88 22.78
C GLY A 36 7.97 -3.13 22.58
N HIS A 37 7.48 -3.37 21.38
CA HIS A 37 6.81 -4.59 21.00
C HIS A 37 7.76 -5.52 20.24
N GLU A 38 7.48 -6.82 20.26
CA GLU A 38 8.20 -7.83 19.49
C GLU A 38 7.41 -8.12 18.21
N GLY A 39 8.02 -7.85 17.05
CA GLY A 39 7.40 -8.01 15.75
C GLY A 39 8.00 -9.15 14.94
N THR A 40 7.23 -10.19 14.63
CA THR A 40 7.63 -11.29 13.75
C THR A 40 7.00 -11.09 12.38
N ILE A 41 7.83 -11.08 11.32
CA ILE A 41 7.34 -11.00 9.93
C ILE A 41 7.29 -12.42 9.33
N ILE A 42 6.11 -12.83 8.89
CA ILE A 42 5.88 -14.07 8.14
C ILE A 42 5.53 -13.68 6.69
N ASN A 43 6.43 -13.97 5.76
CA ASN A 43 6.29 -13.51 4.37
C ASN A 43 6.48 -14.66 3.37
N THR A 44 5.42 -15.42 3.16
CA THR A 44 5.38 -16.57 2.25
C THR A 44 4.00 -16.68 1.59
N PRO A 45 3.90 -17.12 0.31
CA PRO A 45 2.61 -17.37 -0.33
C PRO A 45 2.01 -18.73 0.07
N ASP A 46 2.77 -19.58 0.75
CA ASP A 46 2.34 -20.91 1.16
C ASP A 46 1.53 -20.85 2.47
N ARG A 47 0.22 -21.05 2.36
CA ARG A 47 -0.73 -21.06 3.50
C ARG A 47 -0.37 -22.06 4.59
N ALA A 48 0.11 -23.25 4.20
CA ALA A 48 0.51 -24.27 5.17
C ALA A 48 1.76 -23.83 5.95
N GLN A 49 2.67 -23.11 5.29
CA GLN A 49 3.84 -22.53 5.94
C GLN A 49 3.45 -21.39 6.89
N ILE A 50 2.55 -20.48 6.48
CA ILE A 50 2.03 -19.42 7.36
C ILE A 50 1.47 -20.02 8.65
N ILE A 51 0.60 -21.03 8.51
CA ILE A 51 -0.03 -21.72 9.63
C ILE A 51 1.01 -22.37 10.55
N ARG A 52 2.00 -23.04 9.97
CA ARG A 52 3.08 -23.69 10.73
C ARG A 52 3.88 -22.67 11.53
N GLU A 53 4.36 -21.60 10.89
CA GLU A 53 5.15 -20.55 11.54
C GLU A 53 4.35 -19.84 12.63
N LEU A 54 3.07 -19.53 12.39
CA LEU A 54 2.18 -18.99 13.44
C LEU A 54 1.94 -19.96 14.60
N SER A 55 2.16 -21.25 14.42
CA SER A 55 1.98 -22.27 15.48
C SER A 55 3.23 -22.46 16.36
N GLU A 56 4.37 -21.90 15.96
CA GLU A 56 5.64 -22.04 16.70
C GLU A 56 5.69 -21.16 17.97
N GLU A 57 4.92 -20.06 17.98
CA GLU A 57 4.86 -19.11 19.09
C GLU A 57 3.42 -18.69 19.41
N GLN A 58 3.23 -18.07 20.58
CA GLN A 58 1.97 -17.45 20.97
C GLN A 58 2.04 -15.95 20.73
N TYR A 59 1.04 -15.41 20.04
CA TYR A 59 0.95 -14.00 19.71
C TYR A 59 -0.17 -13.31 20.48
N ASP A 60 0.03 -12.05 20.83
CA ASP A 60 -1.01 -11.17 21.37
C ASP A 60 -1.88 -10.60 20.25
N PHE A 61 -1.26 -10.37 19.08
CA PHE A 61 -1.91 -9.79 17.91
C PHE A 61 -1.33 -10.35 16.61
N ILE A 62 -2.20 -10.65 15.65
CA ILE A 62 -1.81 -11.13 14.32
C ILE A 62 -2.48 -10.24 13.27
N HIS A 63 -1.70 -9.62 12.39
CA HIS A 63 -2.18 -8.78 11.31
C HIS A 63 -1.83 -9.39 9.94
N VAL A 64 -2.85 -9.76 9.20
CA VAL A 64 -2.72 -10.30 7.84
C VAL A 64 -2.86 -9.14 6.85
N HIS A 65 -1.77 -8.79 6.16
CA HIS A 65 -1.70 -7.69 5.19
C HIS A 65 -2.05 -8.10 3.76
N TYR A 66 -2.58 -9.28 3.56
CA TYR A 66 -2.97 -9.79 2.25
C TYR A 66 -4.31 -10.52 2.34
N ASP A 67 -5.36 -9.85 1.91
CA ASP A 67 -6.74 -10.30 2.01
C ASP A 67 -7.07 -11.58 1.22
N VAL A 68 -6.22 -11.96 0.26
CA VAL A 68 -6.29 -13.28 -0.41
C VAL A 68 -6.13 -14.44 0.58
N PHE A 69 -5.56 -14.20 1.76
CA PHE A 69 -5.44 -15.19 2.84
C PHE A 69 -6.68 -15.25 3.75
N TYR A 70 -7.80 -14.66 3.34
CA TYR A 70 -9.06 -14.75 4.08
C TYR A 70 -9.48 -16.20 4.40
N ASP A 71 -9.14 -17.13 3.53
CA ASP A 71 -9.49 -18.54 3.62
C ASP A 71 -8.78 -19.30 4.75
N ILE A 72 -7.71 -18.78 5.34
CA ILE A 72 -7.02 -19.36 6.48
C ILE A 72 -7.31 -18.68 7.82
N MET A 73 -8.07 -17.60 7.83
CA MET A 73 -8.32 -16.79 9.04
C MET A 73 -9.02 -17.60 10.14
N ASP A 74 -10.01 -18.43 9.79
CA ASP A 74 -10.68 -19.32 10.76
C ASP A 74 -9.73 -20.34 11.38
N TYR A 75 -8.77 -20.83 10.61
CA TYR A 75 -7.76 -21.76 11.12
C TYR A 75 -6.82 -21.04 12.10
N ILE A 76 -6.30 -19.86 11.72
CA ILE A 76 -5.46 -19.06 12.62
C ILE A 76 -6.18 -18.77 13.93
N TRP A 77 -7.46 -18.38 13.86
CA TRP A 77 -8.29 -18.15 15.03
C TRP A 77 -8.37 -19.38 15.96
N SER A 78 -8.53 -20.57 15.39
CA SER A 78 -8.64 -21.80 16.18
C SER A 78 -7.33 -22.20 16.85
N THR A 79 -6.20 -21.89 16.23
CA THR A 79 -4.86 -22.25 16.74
C THR A 79 -4.25 -21.19 17.64
N GLN A 80 -4.73 -19.92 17.54
CA GLN A 80 -4.27 -18.78 18.31
C GLN A 80 -5.44 -18.09 19.06
N PRO A 81 -6.16 -18.80 19.94
CA PRO A 81 -7.42 -18.32 20.51
C PRO A 81 -7.25 -17.11 21.45
N ALA A 82 -6.04 -16.86 21.95
CA ALA A 82 -5.71 -15.71 22.79
C ALA A 82 -5.37 -14.47 21.96
N ALA A 83 -4.95 -14.62 20.71
CA ALA A 83 -4.55 -13.53 19.86
C ALA A 83 -5.76 -12.74 19.34
N LYS A 84 -5.60 -11.41 19.20
CA LYS A 84 -6.51 -10.61 18.40
C LYS A 84 -6.05 -10.67 16.94
N LEU A 85 -6.99 -10.91 16.02
CA LEU A 85 -6.70 -11.04 14.60
C LEU A 85 -7.24 -9.83 13.83
N ALA A 86 -6.42 -9.33 12.91
CA ALA A 86 -6.81 -8.31 11.95
C ALA A 86 -6.41 -8.71 10.52
N ILE A 87 -7.15 -8.21 9.55
CA ILE A 87 -6.86 -8.31 8.13
C ILE A 87 -6.98 -6.94 7.48
N SER A 88 -6.12 -6.64 6.52
CA SER A 88 -6.21 -5.44 5.68
C SER A 88 -6.31 -5.83 4.21
N SER A 89 -7.18 -5.14 3.49
CA SER A 89 -7.20 -5.18 2.04
C SER A 89 -6.40 -4.01 1.47
N HIS A 90 -5.54 -4.31 0.51
CA HIS A 90 -4.83 -3.33 -0.32
C HIS A 90 -5.37 -3.32 -1.77
N TYR A 91 -6.54 -3.92 -1.99
CA TYR A 91 -7.19 -3.95 -3.30
C TYR A 91 -7.63 -2.54 -3.71
N PRO A 92 -7.19 -2.04 -4.90
CA PRO A 92 -7.36 -0.62 -5.26
C PRO A 92 -8.77 -0.21 -5.66
N TYR A 93 -9.70 -1.14 -5.78
CA TYR A 93 -11.03 -0.91 -6.31
C TYR A 93 -12.15 -1.34 -5.34
N ILE A 94 -11.92 -1.25 -4.04
CA ILE A 94 -12.90 -1.62 -2.99
C ILE A 94 -14.26 -0.95 -3.23
N ASP A 95 -14.26 0.32 -3.62
CA ASP A 95 -15.46 1.13 -3.87
C ASP A 95 -16.06 0.98 -5.28
N GLN A 96 -15.58 0.02 -6.07
CA GLN A 96 -16.01 -0.22 -7.44
C GLN A 96 -16.56 -1.66 -7.59
N PRO A 97 -17.74 -1.96 -7.02
CA PRO A 97 -18.27 -3.33 -6.95
C PRO A 97 -18.46 -3.98 -8.32
N ASP A 98 -18.76 -3.20 -9.37
CA ASP A 98 -18.88 -3.72 -10.73
C ASP A 98 -17.58 -4.31 -11.27
N ARG A 99 -16.44 -3.93 -10.69
CA ARG A 99 -15.13 -4.44 -11.06
C ARG A 99 -14.75 -5.75 -10.35
N HIS A 100 -15.28 -5.97 -9.17
CA HIS A 100 -14.92 -7.12 -8.34
C HIS A 100 -15.02 -8.48 -9.07
N PRO A 101 -16.09 -8.77 -9.85
CA PRO A 101 -16.18 -10.03 -10.59
C PRO A 101 -15.10 -10.20 -11.65
N TYR A 102 -14.69 -9.11 -12.33
CA TYR A 102 -13.63 -9.17 -13.36
C TYR A 102 -12.26 -9.45 -12.76
N ASP A 103 -11.99 -8.94 -11.56
CA ASP A 103 -10.73 -9.14 -10.86
C ASP A 103 -10.76 -10.41 -9.98
N GLY A 104 -11.89 -11.13 -9.92
CA GLY A 104 -12.08 -12.30 -9.05
C GLY A 104 -12.15 -11.96 -7.56
N TYR A 105 -12.46 -10.70 -7.24
CA TYR A 105 -12.43 -10.16 -5.87
C TYR A 105 -13.76 -10.27 -5.12
N ASP A 106 -14.83 -10.62 -5.77
CA ASP A 106 -16.20 -10.70 -5.22
C ASP A 106 -16.31 -11.59 -3.98
N LYS A 107 -15.63 -12.74 -3.98
CA LYS A 107 -15.63 -13.67 -2.84
C LYS A 107 -14.86 -13.10 -1.64
N ILE A 108 -13.72 -12.47 -1.89
CA ILE A 108 -12.92 -11.83 -0.84
C ILE A 108 -13.71 -10.68 -0.24
N TYR A 109 -14.27 -9.81 -1.08
CA TYR A 109 -15.07 -8.67 -0.63
C TYR A 109 -16.28 -9.11 0.20
N LYS A 110 -17.03 -10.11 -0.29
CA LYS A 110 -18.15 -10.67 0.45
C LYS A 110 -17.72 -11.18 1.83
N TRP A 111 -16.61 -11.91 1.90
CA TRP A 111 -16.09 -12.40 3.17
C TRP A 111 -15.71 -11.24 4.11
N LEU A 112 -15.06 -10.19 3.60
CA LEU A 112 -14.66 -9.02 4.39
C LEU A 112 -15.87 -8.29 5.01
N ILE A 113 -16.98 -8.16 4.27
CA ILE A 113 -18.19 -7.49 4.78
C ILE A 113 -19.06 -8.37 5.70
N GLU A 114 -18.99 -9.70 5.54
CA GLU A 114 -19.73 -10.65 6.38
C GLU A 114 -18.97 -11.07 7.65
N ASN A 115 -17.67 -10.76 7.74
CA ASN A 115 -16.83 -11.15 8.86
C ASN A 115 -17.20 -10.39 10.16
N ASP A 116 -17.63 -11.13 11.16
CA ASP A 116 -17.96 -10.65 12.50
C ASP A 116 -16.98 -11.11 13.60
N LYS A 117 -15.94 -11.85 13.24
CA LYS A 117 -14.96 -12.44 14.18
C LYS A 117 -13.69 -11.60 14.32
N TYR A 118 -13.10 -11.23 13.21
CA TYR A 118 -11.79 -10.57 13.13
C TYR A 118 -11.94 -9.07 12.89
N TYR A 119 -10.90 -8.29 13.22
CA TYR A 119 -10.87 -6.89 12.85
C TYR A 119 -10.56 -6.75 11.37
N ASN A 120 -11.29 -5.86 10.68
CA ASN A 120 -10.96 -5.42 9.34
C ASN A 120 -10.35 -4.01 9.45
N PHE A 121 -9.07 -3.90 9.16
CA PHE A 121 -8.37 -2.62 9.18
C PHE A 121 -8.57 -1.91 7.84
N CYS A 122 -9.42 -0.90 7.87
CA CYS A 122 -9.68 -0.03 6.73
C CYS A 122 -8.48 0.90 6.55
N ILE A 123 -7.76 0.78 5.45
CA ILE A 123 -6.56 1.59 5.19
C ILE A 123 -6.88 3.01 4.73
N SER A 124 -8.19 3.33 4.63
CA SER A 124 -8.71 4.67 4.35
C SER A 124 -10.08 4.88 5.00
N TYR A 125 -10.47 6.12 5.19
CA TYR A 125 -11.85 6.46 5.58
C TYR A 125 -12.86 6.05 4.50
N LYS A 126 -12.45 6.04 3.24
CA LYS A 126 -13.28 5.60 2.13
C LYS A 126 -13.63 4.11 2.24
N ASP A 127 -12.68 3.25 2.61
CA ASP A 127 -12.94 1.83 2.83
C ASP A 127 -13.96 1.64 3.94
N TYR A 128 -13.73 2.33 5.06
CA TYR A 128 -14.65 2.29 6.19
C TYR A 128 -16.10 2.64 5.76
N GLU A 129 -16.29 3.74 5.04
CA GLU A 129 -17.63 4.14 4.58
C GLU A 129 -18.20 3.16 3.53
N THR A 130 -17.33 2.56 2.68
CA THR A 130 -17.76 1.55 1.71
C THR A 130 -18.24 0.27 2.42
N TYR A 131 -17.46 -0.28 3.34
CA TYR A 131 -17.86 -1.46 4.12
C TYR A 131 -19.11 -1.20 4.98
N LYS A 132 -19.19 -0.02 5.61
CA LYS A 132 -20.37 0.40 6.38
C LYS A 132 -21.62 0.47 5.53
N LYS A 133 -21.53 1.02 4.32
CA LYS A 133 -22.64 1.09 3.35
C LYS A 133 -23.16 -0.31 2.99
N ASP A 134 -22.25 -1.28 2.89
CA ASP A 134 -22.57 -2.66 2.56
C ASP A 134 -22.85 -3.52 3.81
N ASN A 135 -23.14 -2.86 4.96
CA ASN A 135 -23.58 -3.44 6.23
C ASN A 135 -22.56 -4.35 6.94
N ALA A 136 -21.27 -4.12 6.74
CA ALA A 136 -20.23 -4.81 7.52
C ALA A 136 -20.37 -4.49 9.03
N PRO A 137 -20.02 -5.43 9.94
CA PRO A 137 -20.09 -5.24 11.39
C PRO A 137 -19.19 -4.09 11.87
N LEU A 138 -19.80 -2.95 12.26
CA LEU A 138 -19.06 -1.72 12.59
C LEU A 138 -18.08 -1.88 13.76
N ASN A 139 -18.38 -2.78 14.69
CA ASN A 139 -17.50 -3.09 15.84
C ASN A 139 -16.24 -3.87 15.43
N LYS A 140 -16.16 -4.29 14.19
CA LYS A 140 -14.99 -4.97 13.59
C LYS A 140 -14.21 -4.10 12.61
N LEU A 141 -14.76 -2.95 12.23
CA LEU A 141 -14.06 -2.01 11.34
C LEU A 141 -13.23 -1.02 12.15
N LEU A 142 -11.95 -0.94 11.85
CA LEU A 142 -11.03 0.04 12.45
C LEU A 142 -10.32 0.79 11.33
N VAL A 143 -10.40 2.12 11.36
CA VAL A 143 -9.68 2.96 10.39
C VAL A 143 -8.22 3.04 10.81
N CYS A 144 -7.35 2.52 9.95
CA CYS A 144 -5.90 2.49 10.15
C CYS A 144 -5.19 2.90 8.84
N PRO A 145 -5.15 4.20 8.51
CA PRO A 145 -4.57 4.66 7.26
C PRO A 145 -3.09 4.32 7.19
N ASN A 146 -2.65 3.88 6.02
CA ASN A 146 -1.24 3.60 5.78
C ASN A 146 -0.39 4.85 6.03
N GLY A 147 0.71 4.70 6.76
CA GLY A 147 1.74 5.72 6.96
C GLY A 147 2.88 5.61 5.95
N ALA A 148 3.85 6.52 6.03
CA ALA A 148 5.16 6.39 5.39
C ALA A 148 6.24 6.75 6.41
N GLN A 149 7.41 6.09 6.33
CA GLN A 149 8.51 6.31 7.27
C GLN A 149 9.16 7.67 7.01
N HIS A 150 8.72 8.68 7.76
CA HIS A 150 9.15 10.06 7.56
C HIS A 150 10.64 10.30 7.84
N ARG A 151 11.26 9.47 8.69
CA ARG A 151 12.68 9.61 9.09
C ARG A 151 13.65 9.28 7.97
N ASP A 152 13.22 8.50 6.98
CA ASP A 152 14.07 8.10 5.86
C ASP A 152 14.16 9.19 4.78
N TYR A 153 13.22 10.14 4.78
CA TYR A 153 13.11 11.15 3.74
C TYR A 153 13.67 12.50 4.20
N ASN A 154 14.46 13.11 3.35
CA ASN A 154 14.88 14.51 3.52
C ASN A 154 13.79 15.43 2.97
N PHE A 155 13.61 16.57 3.59
CA PHE A 155 12.79 17.67 3.07
C PHE A 155 13.68 18.63 2.29
N GLU A 156 13.30 18.98 1.05
CA GLU A 156 14.02 19.94 0.22
C GLU A 156 13.07 21.07 -0.25
N GLU A 157 13.34 22.27 0.20
CA GLU A 157 12.56 23.45 -0.16
C GLU A 157 12.92 24.00 -1.55
N LYS A 158 14.15 23.72 -2.02
CA LYS A 158 14.69 24.21 -3.28
C LYS A 158 15.23 23.09 -4.14
N PRO A 159 14.34 22.30 -4.78
CA PRO A 159 14.75 21.18 -5.58
C PRO A 159 15.67 21.58 -6.73
N SER A 160 16.58 20.71 -7.13
CA SER A 160 17.51 20.96 -8.25
C SER A 160 16.81 20.99 -9.62
N LYS A 161 15.63 20.40 -9.72
CA LYS A 161 14.79 20.33 -10.92
C LYS A 161 13.37 20.85 -10.62
N PRO A 162 13.19 22.14 -10.28
CA PRO A 162 11.91 22.67 -9.81
C PRO A 162 10.78 22.58 -10.85
N ASP A 163 11.12 22.64 -12.15
CA ASP A 163 10.17 22.57 -13.26
C ASP A 163 9.89 21.13 -13.73
N LYS A 164 10.56 20.15 -13.15
CA LYS A 164 10.34 18.74 -13.49
C LYS A 164 9.34 18.07 -12.56
N THR A 165 8.55 17.20 -13.16
CA THR A 165 7.59 16.35 -12.46
C THR A 165 8.04 14.89 -12.53
N ILE A 166 8.02 14.18 -11.41
CA ILE A 166 8.29 12.75 -11.39
C ILE A 166 7.00 11.95 -11.27
N TYR A 167 6.90 10.85 -12.01
CA TYR A 167 5.86 9.85 -11.87
C TYR A 167 6.46 8.56 -11.31
N LEU A 168 6.31 8.31 -10.02
CA LEU A 168 6.82 7.12 -9.35
C LEU A 168 5.76 6.03 -9.25
N GLY A 169 6.04 4.85 -9.76
CA GLY A 169 5.17 3.70 -9.60
C GLY A 169 5.34 2.66 -10.70
N LYS A 170 4.93 1.43 -10.39
CA LYS A 170 4.89 0.33 -11.35
C LYS A 170 4.18 0.78 -12.63
N ILE A 171 4.80 0.51 -13.79
CA ILE A 171 4.23 0.86 -15.10
C ILE A 171 3.17 -0.17 -15.45
N GLU A 172 1.91 0.20 -15.27
CA GLU A 172 0.76 -0.70 -15.41
C GLU A 172 -0.51 0.05 -15.87
N PRO A 173 -1.54 -0.64 -16.42
CA PRO A 173 -2.76 0.01 -16.91
C PRO A 173 -3.42 0.94 -15.90
N ARG A 174 -3.54 0.52 -14.65
CA ARG A 174 -4.17 1.29 -13.56
C ARG A 174 -3.48 2.63 -13.30
N LYS A 175 -2.16 2.66 -13.36
CA LYS A 175 -1.37 3.87 -13.14
C LYS A 175 -1.36 4.84 -14.33
N ARG A 176 -1.74 4.39 -15.54
CA ARG A 176 -1.96 5.22 -16.72
C ARG A 176 -0.76 6.05 -17.20
N GLN A 177 0.47 5.68 -16.87
CA GLN A 177 1.68 6.41 -17.30
C GLN A 177 1.75 6.57 -18.82
N TYR A 178 1.34 5.54 -19.57
CA TYR A 178 1.29 5.56 -21.03
C TYR A 178 0.43 6.69 -21.63
N VAL A 179 -0.57 7.18 -20.88
CA VAL A 179 -1.44 8.29 -21.30
C VAL A 179 -0.71 9.62 -21.24
N TYR A 180 0.21 9.76 -20.26
CA TYR A 180 0.86 11.03 -19.93
C TYR A 180 2.30 11.10 -20.43
N GLN A 181 2.81 10.04 -21.03
CA GLN A 181 4.23 9.94 -21.43
C GLN A 181 4.67 10.98 -22.45
N ALA A 182 3.75 11.49 -23.30
CA ALA A 182 4.05 12.50 -24.29
C ALA A 182 4.11 13.93 -23.70
N ILE A 183 3.73 14.11 -22.44
CA ILE A 183 3.80 15.43 -21.79
C ILE A 183 5.27 15.75 -21.47
N PRO A 184 5.78 16.91 -21.92
CA PRO A 184 7.14 17.30 -21.61
C PRO A 184 7.33 17.52 -20.10
N ASP A 185 8.57 17.42 -19.65
CA ASP A 185 8.96 17.65 -18.26
C ASP A 185 8.43 16.69 -17.23
N ILE A 186 7.80 15.58 -17.65
CA ILE A 186 7.47 14.43 -16.79
C ILE A 186 8.51 13.34 -17.00
N GLU A 187 9.13 12.90 -15.90
CA GLU A 187 10.04 11.75 -15.87
C GLU A 187 9.37 10.58 -15.14
N PHE A 188 9.49 9.37 -15.70
CA PHE A 188 8.80 8.17 -15.22
C PHE A 188 9.79 7.19 -14.62
N VAL A 189 9.46 6.69 -13.43
CA VAL A 189 10.25 5.72 -12.69
C VAL A 189 9.37 4.58 -12.19
N GLY A 190 9.80 3.36 -12.40
CA GLY A 190 9.13 2.19 -11.83
C GLY A 190 9.30 0.92 -12.66
N HIS A 191 8.96 -0.18 -12.05
CA HIS A 191 9.01 -1.50 -12.68
C HIS A 191 8.12 -1.58 -13.91
N TYR A 192 8.70 -1.98 -15.06
CA TYR A 192 7.99 -2.09 -16.33
C TYR A 192 7.37 -3.47 -16.51
N THR A 193 6.07 -3.54 -16.75
CA THR A 193 5.32 -4.81 -16.84
C THR A 193 4.97 -5.25 -18.25
N ASN A 194 5.27 -4.43 -19.27
CA ASN A 194 4.89 -4.68 -20.69
C ASN A 194 3.38 -4.94 -20.91
N THR A 195 2.53 -4.27 -20.11
CA THR A 195 1.07 -4.46 -20.17
C THR A 195 0.32 -3.27 -20.76
N THR A 196 1.06 -2.27 -21.26
CA THR A 196 0.53 -1.02 -21.83
C THR A 196 1.32 -0.60 -23.05
N SER A 197 0.86 0.45 -23.75
CA SER A 197 1.59 1.10 -24.85
C SER A 197 2.69 2.06 -24.37
N PHE A 198 3.13 1.97 -23.12
CA PHE A 198 4.22 2.80 -22.60
C PHE A 198 5.54 2.46 -23.32
N ASP A 199 6.20 3.48 -23.86
CA ASP A 199 7.49 3.36 -24.53
C ASP A 199 8.62 3.33 -23.48
N LYS A 200 9.15 2.15 -23.21
CA LYS A 200 10.25 1.95 -22.26
C LYS A 200 11.60 2.49 -22.76
N ASP A 201 11.73 2.78 -24.05
CA ASP A 201 12.97 3.28 -24.67
C ASP A 201 12.94 4.83 -24.78
N ALA A 202 11.86 5.47 -24.38
CA ALA A 202 11.76 6.92 -24.31
C ALA A 202 12.71 7.49 -23.24
N LYS A 203 13.34 8.64 -23.55
CA LYS A 203 14.26 9.34 -22.62
C LYS A 203 13.61 9.77 -21.30
N SER A 204 12.30 9.90 -21.28
CA SER A 204 11.52 10.24 -20.07
C SER A 204 11.38 9.06 -19.11
N TYR A 205 11.67 7.82 -19.52
CA TYR A 205 11.69 6.68 -18.62
C TYR A 205 13.07 6.45 -18.05
N LEU A 206 13.21 6.60 -16.75
CA LEU A 206 14.51 6.51 -16.04
C LEU A 206 14.76 5.10 -15.46
N GLY A 207 13.92 4.12 -15.83
CA GLY A 207 14.04 2.78 -15.32
C GLY A 207 13.42 2.58 -13.93
N GLU A 208 13.84 1.51 -13.27
CA GLU A 208 13.44 1.19 -11.89
C GLU A 208 14.49 1.72 -10.91
N TRP A 209 14.04 2.42 -9.89
CA TRP A 209 14.90 2.88 -8.81
C TRP A 209 14.87 1.91 -7.63
N SER A 210 16.02 1.66 -7.04
CA SER A 210 16.09 1.07 -5.71
C SER A 210 15.51 2.02 -4.67
N HIS A 211 15.14 1.50 -3.50
CA HIS A 211 14.67 2.32 -2.39
C HIS A 211 15.70 3.41 -2.03
N GLN A 212 16.98 3.04 -1.91
CA GLN A 212 18.05 4.00 -1.62
C GLN A 212 18.19 5.08 -2.68
N HIS A 213 18.07 4.73 -3.98
CA HIS A 213 18.13 5.72 -5.06
C HIS A 213 16.93 6.67 -5.00
N LYS A 214 15.73 6.16 -4.68
CA LYS A 214 14.54 6.99 -4.46
C LYS A 214 14.77 8.01 -3.35
N LEU A 215 15.26 7.59 -2.19
CA LEU A 215 15.56 8.48 -1.05
C LEU A 215 16.53 9.62 -1.41
N GLN A 216 17.51 9.34 -2.27
CA GLN A 216 18.53 10.32 -2.68
C GLN A 216 18.05 11.32 -3.72
N HIS A 217 17.08 10.92 -4.57
CA HIS A 217 16.76 11.68 -5.79
C HIS A 217 15.31 12.16 -5.89
N VAL A 218 14.41 11.72 -5.01
CA VAL A 218 13.02 12.21 -5.04
C VAL A 218 12.96 13.71 -4.79
N THR A 219 13.81 14.23 -3.93
CA THR A 219 13.93 15.66 -3.58
C THR A 219 14.52 16.54 -4.69
N ASP A 220 15.03 15.94 -5.78
CA ASP A 220 15.47 16.70 -6.95
C ASP A 220 14.30 17.39 -7.68
N TYR A 221 13.08 16.89 -7.53
CA TYR A 221 11.90 17.31 -8.31
C TYR A 221 11.02 18.30 -7.55
N GLY A 222 10.41 19.23 -8.29
CA GLY A 222 9.42 20.14 -7.72
C GLY A 222 8.06 19.50 -7.48
N ASN A 223 7.68 18.52 -8.30
CA ASN A 223 6.34 17.95 -8.28
C ASN A 223 6.34 16.43 -8.48
N MET A 224 5.30 15.77 -7.96
CA MET A 224 4.96 14.38 -8.27
C MET A 224 3.57 14.27 -8.90
N LEU A 225 3.46 13.43 -9.92
CA LEU A 225 2.21 13.13 -10.61
C LEU A 225 1.77 11.69 -10.30
N LEU A 226 0.49 11.49 -9.95
CA LEU A 226 -0.12 10.16 -9.87
C LEU A 226 -1.61 10.21 -10.28
N LEU A 227 -1.89 9.88 -11.53
CA LEU A 227 -3.23 9.96 -12.12
C LEU A 227 -3.83 8.57 -12.39
N SER A 228 -3.71 7.69 -11.41
CA SER A 228 -4.29 6.34 -11.44
C SER A 228 -5.82 6.34 -11.54
N ASP A 229 -6.40 5.27 -12.06
CA ASP A 229 -7.86 5.07 -12.17
C ASP A 229 -8.48 4.28 -10.99
N GLY A 230 -7.67 3.92 -10.00
CA GLY A 230 -8.09 3.27 -8.77
C GLY A 230 -6.95 3.23 -7.76
N GLU A 231 -7.26 3.58 -6.52
CA GLU A 231 -6.38 3.48 -5.36
C GLU A 231 -7.21 3.23 -4.11
N ASN A 232 -6.66 2.47 -3.21
CA ASN A 232 -7.22 2.29 -1.89
C ASN A 232 -6.49 3.18 -0.89
N GLY A 233 -7.10 4.31 -0.54
CA GLY A 233 -6.47 5.36 0.25
C GLY A 233 -5.41 6.15 -0.53
N THR A 234 -4.69 7.04 0.15
CA THR A 234 -3.58 7.78 -0.43
C THR A 234 -2.35 6.88 -0.55
N PRO A 235 -1.82 6.67 -1.78
CA PRO A 235 -0.63 5.85 -2.00
C PRO A 235 0.60 6.32 -1.23
N LEU A 236 1.45 5.40 -0.79
CA LEU A 236 2.67 5.72 -0.03
C LEU A 236 3.56 6.72 -0.77
N VAL A 237 3.75 6.57 -2.07
CA VAL A 237 4.58 7.48 -2.88
C VAL A 237 4.13 8.94 -2.83
N ILE A 238 2.82 9.20 -2.62
CA ILE A 238 2.31 10.56 -2.46
C ILE A 238 2.65 11.10 -1.08
N LYS A 239 2.54 10.29 -0.04
CA LYS A 239 2.97 10.66 1.31
C LYS A 239 4.47 10.91 1.37
N GLU A 240 5.26 10.05 0.75
CA GLU A 240 6.70 10.19 0.59
C GLU A 240 7.08 11.49 -0.14
N ALA A 241 6.36 11.84 -1.22
CA ALA A 241 6.56 13.09 -1.95
C ALA A 241 6.29 14.33 -1.08
N LEU A 242 5.17 14.33 -0.34
CA LEU A 242 4.82 15.43 0.57
C LEU A 242 5.85 15.59 1.70
N ILE A 243 6.31 14.48 2.29
CA ILE A 243 7.39 14.48 3.30
C ILE A 243 8.67 15.09 2.71
N SER A 244 8.96 14.82 1.44
CA SER A 244 10.15 15.30 0.73
C SER A 244 10.05 16.75 0.24
N GLY A 245 8.88 17.42 0.38
CA GLY A 245 8.67 18.80 -0.01
C GLY A 245 8.14 18.99 -1.44
N LEU A 246 7.75 17.92 -2.14
CA LEU A 246 7.19 18.02 -3.49
C LEU A 246 5.73 18.48 -3.46
N GLY A 247 5.34 19.29 -4.45
CA GLY A 247 3.93 19.46 -4.80
C GLY A 247 3.36 18.17 -5.41
N VAL A 248 2.06 17.92 -5.24
CA VAL A 248 1.45 16.70 -5.77
C VAL A 248 0.27 17.00 -6.68
N VAL A 249 0.19 16.31 -7.81
CA VAL A 249 -0.95 16.31 -8.73
C VAL A 249 -1.49 14.88 -8.79
N VAL A 250 -2.69 14.69 -8.25
CA VAL A 250 -3.23 13.35 -8.02
C VAL A 250 -4.64 13.18 -8.60
N SER A 251 -4.98 11.95 -8.96
CA SER A 251 -6.38 11.63 -9.31
C SER A 251 -7.26 11.70 -8.06
N LYS A 252 -8.58 11.80 -8.27
CA LYS A 252 -9.55 11.73 -7.17
C LYS A 252 -9.40 10.46 -6.32
N TYR A 253 -8.94 9.37 -6.90
CA TYR A 253 -8.73 8.09 -6.21
C TYR A 253 -7.50 8.11 -5.29
N ALA A 254 -6.44 8.79 -5.70
CA ALA A 254 -5.22 8.90 -4.90
C ALA A 254 -5.28 10.01 -3.83
N ALA A 255 -6.33 10.85 -3.85
CA ALA A 255 -6.49 12.01 -2.97
C ALA A 255 -7.42 11.77 -1.77
N HIS A 256 -7.79 10.51 -1.47
CA HIS A 256 -8.87 10.24 -0.50
C HIS A 256 -8.60 10.76 0.91
N ASP A 257 -7.39 10.56 1.42
CA ASP A 257 -7.03 10.93 2.80
C ASP A 257 -6.14 12.19 2.84
N LEU A 258 -6.04 12.92 1.74
CA LEU A 258 -5.30 14.18 1.71
C LEU A 258 -6.16 15.35 2.20
N ASP A 259 -5.56 16.23 2.97
CA ASP A 259 -6.17 17.52 3.30
C ASP A 259 -6.11 18.47 2.10
N LYS A 260 -7.20 18.53 1.36
CA LYS A 260 -7.33 19.32 0.13
C LYS A 260 -7.41 20.83 0.38
N SER A 261 -7.41 21.28 1.65
CA SER A 261 -7.31 22.69 2.00
C SER A 261 -5.86 23.22 1.92
N LEU A 262 -4.89 22.31 1.88
CA LEU A 262 -3.48 22.66 1.81
C LEU A 262 -3.11 23.11 0.39
N PRO A 263 -2.30 24.18 0.23
CA PRO A 263 -2.04 24.80 -1.07
C PRO A 263 -1.15 23.98 -2.02
N PHE A 264 -0.59 22.88 -1.54
CA PHE A 264 0.30 21.97 -2.28
C PHE A 264 -0.34 20.61 -2.61
N VAL A 265 -1.65 20.47 -2.37
CA VAL A 265 -2.46 19.27 -2.67
C VAL A 265 -3.45 19.56 -3.80
#